data_0752ce4f377aaac6653e190e836bbbdf
#
_entry.id   0752ce4f377aaac6653e190e836bbbdf
#
_cell.length_a   1.000
_cell.length_b   1.000
_cell.length_c   1.000
_cell.angle_alpha   90.00
_cell.angle_beta   90.00
_cell.angle_gamma   90.00
#
_symmetry.space_group_name_H-M   'P 1'
#
loop_
_entity.id
_entity.type
_entity.pdbx_description
1 polymer ?
#
loop_
_entity_poly.entity_id
_entity_poly.type
_entity_poly.pdbx_seq_one_letter_code
_entity_poly.pdbx_strand_id
1 'polypeptide(L)'
;MPTGNRAAGRFSYEGLDRIIHEKARLSVLTSLAAHPKGLPFPDLKRLCGLTDGNLSRHLSVLSEADFVSLEKGVFRNRPQTICCLTSGGRERFLGYLTVLEQVVRDAARAAERASDPARTNGLGSVTKPA
;
A
#
# COMPACT_ATOMS: atom_id res chain seq x y z
N MET A 1 -19.82 -6.22 -13.35
CA MET A 1 -19.75 -6.54 -12.94
C MET A 1 -19.25 -7.16 -12.07
N PRO A 2 -18.82 -7.15 -11.63
CA PRO A 2 -18.24 -7.43 -10.72
C PRO A 2 -18.63 -8.38 -9.99
N THR A 3 -19.07 -8.74 -10.00
CA THR A 3 -19.53 -9.69 -9.42
C THR A 3 -18.62 -10.61 -8.85
N GLY A 4 -17.50 -10.62 -9.17
CA GLY A 4 -16.57 -11.46 -8.62
C GLY A 4 -16.63 -11.53 -7.14
N ASN A 5 -17.01 -10.49 -6.57
CA ASN A 5 -17.11 -10.42 -5.20
C ASN A 5 -17.87 -11.43 -4.56
N ARG A 6 -18.87 -11.89 -5.13
CA ARG A 6 -19.61 -12.77 -4.54
C ARG A 6 -18.95 -14.01 -4.33
N ALA A 7 -18.15 -14.50 -5.18
CA ALA A 7 -17.47 -15.72 -5.06
C ALA A 7 -16.29 -15.59 -4.15
N ALA A 8 -15.94 -14.41 -3.78
CA ALA A 8 -14.75 -14.20 -2.97
C ALA A 8 -14.97 -14.66 -1.57
N GLY A 9 -13.99 -15.17 -0.93
CA GLY A 9 -14.06 -15.58 0.45
C GLY A 9 -14.07 -14.41 1.39
N ARG A 10 -14.39 -14.68 2.63
CA ARG A 10 -14.49 -13.67 3.65
C ARG A 10 -13.24 -12.81 3.79
N PHE A 11 -12.07 -13.35 3.59
CA PHE A 11 -10.83 -12.63 3.70
C PHE A 11 -10.17 -12.33 2.36
N SER A 12 -10.94 -12.18 1.30
CA SER A 12 -10.37 -11.94 -0.01
C SER A 12 -9.89 -10.54 -0.22
N TYR A 13 -10.46 -9.56 0.44
CA TYR A 13 -10.00 -8.18 0.38
C TYR A 13 -9.81 -7.63 -1.02
N GLU A 14 -10.92 -7.59 -1.76
CA GLU A 14 -10.87 -7.11 -3.12
C GLU A 14 -10.39 -5.70 -3.25
N GLY A 15 -10.46 -4.91 -2.23
CA GLY A 15 -10.00 -3.54 -2.30
C GLY A 15 -8.51 -3.33 -2.18
N LEU A 16 -7.72 -4.41 -2.06
CA LEU A 16 -6.29 -4.26 -2.00
C LEU A 16 -5.76 -4.15 -3.43
N ASP A 17 -5.59 -2.92 -3.87
CA ASP A 17 -5.16 -2.59 -5.23
C ASP A 17 -3.79 -3.21 -5.51
N ARG A 18 -3.66 -3.96 -6.59
CA ARG A 18 -2.43 -4.61 -6.94
C ARG A 18 -1.31 -3.66 -7.19
N ILE A 19 -1.61 -2.50 -7.77
CA ILE A 19 -0.59 -1.52 -8.07
C ILE A 19 0.00 -0.98 -6.78
N ILE A 20 -0.82 -0.78 -5.78
CA ILE A 20 -0.35 -0.28 -4.50
C ILE A 20 0.30 -1.37 -3.67
N HIS A 21 -0.24 -2.58 -3.77
CA HIS A 21 0.15 -3.66 -2.85
C HIS A 21 1.47 -4.31 -3.26
N GLU A 22 2.47 -3.50 -3.47
CA GLU A 22 3.81 -3.93 -3.77
C GLU A 22 4.70 -3.09 -2.86
N LYS A 23 5.60 -3.71 -2.14
CA LYS A 23 6.36 -3.07 -1.10
C LYS A 23 6.97 -1.74 -1.48
N ALA A 24 7.65 -1.70 -2.60
CA ALA A 24 8.33 -0.47 -3.01
C ALA A 24 7.33 0.63 -3.35
N ARG A 25 6.23 0.28 -4.00
CA ARG A 25 5.23 1.29 -4.35
C ARG A 25 4.50 1.79 -3.13
N LEU A 26 4.27 0.90 -2.16
CA LEU A 26 3.67 1.31 -0.90
C LEU A 26 4.58 2.32 -0.20
N SER A 27 5.90 2.09 -0.22
CA SER A 27 6.84 3.02 0.37
C SER A 27 6.83 4.38 -0.33
N VAL A 28 6.76 4.37 -1.65
CA VAL A 28 6.72 5.59 -2.43
C VAL A 28 5.47 6.39 -2.11
N LEU A 29 4.32 5.72 -2.11
CA LEU A 29 3.05 6.40 -1.87
C LEU A 29 2.95 6.94 -0.44
N THR A 30 3.46 6.20 0.52
CA THR A 30 3.48 6.65 1.90
C THR A 30 4.36 7.89 2.05
N SER A 31 5.53 7.88 1.42
CA SER A 31 6.42 9.01 1.47
C SER A 31 5.79 10.25 0.86
N LEU A 32 5.13 10.07 -0.27
CA LEU A 32 4.49 11.21 -0.94
C LEU A 32 3.25 11.70 -0.18
N ALA A 33 2.53 10.80 0.47
CA ALA A 33 1.39 11.21 1.28
C ALA A 33 1.83 12.10 2.44
N ALA A 34 3.01 11.86 2.96
CA ALA A 34 3.54 12.66 4.05
C ALA A 34 4.09 14.00 3.58
N HIS A 35 4.25 14.19 2.27
CA HIS A 35 4.82 15.41 1.71
C HIS A 35 3.90 15.97 0.62
N PRO A 36 2.81 16.66 1.00
CA PRO A 36 1.83 17.12 0.03
C PRO A 36 2.38 18.04 -1.05
N LYS A 37 3.48 18.73 -0.77
CA LYS A 37 4.08 19.61 -1.78
C LYS A 37 5.03 18.86 -2.68
N GLY A 38 5.19 17.59 -2.47
CA GLY A 38 6.03 16.74 -3.31
C GLY A 38 7.42 16.57 -2.77
N LEU A 39 8.16 15.67 -3.38
CA LEU A 39 9.53 15.39 -3.02
C LEU A 39 10.38 15.33 -4.27
N PRO A 40 11.59 15.89 -4.23
CA PRO A 40 12.52 15.70 -5.33
C PRO A 40 12.90 14.22 -5.44
N PHE A 41 13.18 13.78 -6.65
CA PHE A 41 13.54 12.38 -6.92
C PHE A 41 14.63 11.87 -5.97
N PRO A 42 15.75 12.57 -5.73
CA PRO A 42 16.78 12.02 -4.85
C PRO A 42 16.31 11.83 -3.41
N ASP A 43 15.44 12.72 -2.94
CA ASP A 43 14.94 12.62 -1.57
C ASP A 43 14.01 11.41 -1.45
N LEU A 44 13.14 11.23 -2.43
CA LEU A 44 12.23 10.10 -2.44
C LEU A 44 13.02 8.79 -2.51
N LYS A 45 14.05 8.77 -3.33
CA LYS A 45 14.90 7.61 -3.45
C LYS A 45 15.49 7.23 -2.10
N ARG A 46 16.01 8.21 -1.38
CA ARG A 46 16.61 7.96 -0.09
C ARG A 46 15.60 7.47 0.93
N LEU A 47 14.45 8.10 0.98
CA LEU A 47 13.41 7.70 1.92
C LEU A 47 12.94 6.26 1.70
N CYS A 48 12.89 5.85 0.45
CA CYS A 48 12.39 4.52 0.13
C CYS A 48 13.47 3.46 0.05
N GLY A 49 14.73 3.86 0.10
CA GLY A 49 15.83 2.90 0.03
C GLY A 49 15.92 2.21 -1.32
N LEU A 50 15.64 2.93 -2.40
CA LEU A 50 15.62 2.34 -3.74
C LEU A 50 16.79 2.84 -4.57
N THR A 51 17.12 2.11 -5.62
CA THR A 51 18.09 2.57 -6.59
C THR A 51 17.40 3.51 -7.57
N ASP A 52 18.17 4.29 -8.32
CA ASP A 52 17.62 5.18 -9.35
C ASP A 52 16.74 4.41 -10.32
N GLY A 53 17.22 3.29 -10.82
CA GLY A 53 16.49 2.51 -11.80
C GLY A 53 15.21 1.93 -11.24
N ASN A 54 15.25 1.43 -10.02
CA ASN A 54 14.07 0.85 -9.42
C ASN A 54 13.02 1.93 -9.13
N LEU A 55 13.44 3.07 -8.61
CA LEU A 55 12.49 4.15 -8.36
C LEU A 55 11.88 4.64 -9.67
N SER A 56 12.71 4.81 -10.71
CA SER A 56 12.20 5.25 -12.01
C SER A 56 11.15 4.29 -12.54
N ARG A 57 11.40 3.01 -12.42
CA ARG A 57 10.46 2.00 -12.91
C ARG A 57 9.15 2.07 -12.14
N HIS A 58 9.22 2.16 -10.82
CA HIS A 58 8.01 2.22 -10.02
C HIS A 58 7.24 3.52 -10.25
N LEU A 59 7.96 4.64 -10.42
CA LEU A 59 7.29 5.89 -10.71
C LEU A 59 6.61 5.87 -12.08
N SER A 60 7.17 5.16 -13.05
CA SER A 60 6.53 5.02 -14.35
C SER A 60 5.20 4.28 -14.21
N VAL A 61 5.19 3.20 -13.46
CA VAL A 61 3.96 2.44 -13.26
C VAL A 61 2.93 3.31 -12.55
N LEU A 62 3.35 4.03 -11.52
CA LEU A 62 2.43 4.85 -10.74
C LEU A 62 1.94 6.06 -11.55
N SER A 63 2.79 6.60 -12.38
CA SER A 63 2.41 7.73 -13.24
C SER A 63 1.40 7.31 -14.29
N GLU A 64 1.62 6.15 -14.90
CA GLU A 64 0.68 5.65 -15.90
C GLU A 64 -0.66 5.33 -15.31
N ALA A 65 -0.71 4.96 -14.05
CA ALA A 65 -1.96 4.68 -13.37
C ALA A 65 -2.54 5.91 -12.69
N ASP A 66 -1.97 7.09 -12.97
CA ASP A 66 -2.43 8.37 -12.42
C ASP A 66 -2.36 8.49 -10.91
N PHE A 67 -1.50 7.75 -10.26
CA PHE A 67 -1.29 7.92 -8.83
C PHE A 67 -0.38 9.10 -8.53
N VAL A 68 0.62 9.34 -9.38
CA VAL A 68 1.60 10.39 -9.14
C VAL A 68 1.80 11.27 -10.35
N SER A 69 2.26 12.48 -10.12
CA SER A 69 2.67 13.37 -11.20
C SER A 69 4.15 13.63 -11.02
N LEU A 70 4.86 13.76 -12.14
CA LEU A 70 6.27 14.00 -12.15
C LEU A 70 6.50 15.30 -12.90
N GLU A 71 7.00 16.32 -12.23
CA GLU A 71 7.16 17.61 -12.85
C GLU A 71 8.56 18.12 -12.70
N LYS A 72 9.04 18.84 -13.69
CA LYS A 72 10.32 19.48 -13.59
C LYS A 72 10.14 20.68 -12.71
N GLY A 73 11.01 20.87 -11.77
CA GLY A 73 10.95 21.98 -10.85
C GLY A 73 12.32 22.37 -10.40
N VAL A 74 12.38 23.29 -9.46
CA VAL A 74 13.64 23.73 -8.89
C VAL A 74 13.56 23.54 -7.37
N PHE A 75 14.56 22.90 -6.80
CA PHE A 75 14.59 22.67 -5.39
C PHE A 75 16.01 22.98 -4.95
N ARG A 76 16.17 23.92 -4.01
CA ARG A 76 17.47 24.36 -3.54
C ARG A 76 18.35 24.83 -4.68
N ASN A 77 17.74 25.60 -5.56
CA ASN A 77 18.42 26.19 -6.71
C ASN A 77 18.96 25.19 -7.73
N ARG A 78 18.40 23.98 -7.74
CA ARG A 78 18.79 22.99 -8.73
C ARG A 78 17.59 22.46 -9.45
N PRO A 79 17.70 22.22 -10.76
CA PRO A 79 16.60 21.59 -11.49
C PRO A 79 16.43 20.15 -10.97
N GLN A 80 15.21 19.76 -10.67
CA GLN A 80 14.94 18.45 -10.15
C GLN A 80 13.60 17.98 -10.66
N THR A 81 13.40 16.67 -10.67
CA THR A 81 12.08 16.12 -10.91
C THR A 81 11.36 16.05 -9.57
N ILE A 82 10.23 16.70 -9.49
CA ILE A 82 9.44 16.71 -8.25
C ILE A 82 8.30 15.72 -8.40
N CYS A 83 8.20 14.82 -7.45
CA CYS A 83 7.19 13.76 -7.46
C CYS A 83 6.09 14.10 -6.47
N CYS A 84 4.85 14.06 -6.91
CA CYS A 84 3.70 14.36 -6.05
C CYS A 84 2.60 13.33 -6.23
N LEU A 85 1.80 13.12 -5.20
CA LEU A 85 0.58 12.36 -5.37
C LEU A 85 -0.42 13.23 -6.12
N THR A 86 -1.17 12.64 -7.03
CA THR A 86 -2.31 13.34 -7.63
C THR A 86 -3.46 13.27 -6.63
N SER A 87 -4.50 14.07 -6.83
CA SER A 87 -5.66 14.00 -5.95
C SER A 87 -6.33 12.63 -6.06
N GLY A 88 -6.42 12.09 -7.28
CA GLY A 88 -6.98 10.75 -7.46
C GLY A 88 -6.10 9.69 -6.82
N GLY A 89 -4.79 9.86 -6.91
CA GLY A 89 -3.86 8.93 -6.28
C GLY A 89 -3.99 8.93 -4.78
N ARG A 90 -4.19 10.11 -4.20
CA ARG A 90 -4.37 10.21 -2.77
C ARG A 90 -5.65 9.50 -2.34
N GLU A 91 -6.73 9.70 -3.06
CA GLU A 91 -7.98 9.05 -2.74
C GLU A 91 -7.86 7.54 -2.82
N ARG A 92 -7.25 7.04 -3.85
CA ARG A 92 -7.09 5.59 -4.03
C ARG A 92 -6.20 5.03 -2.93
N PHE A 93 -5.15 5.76 -2.57
CA PHE A 93 -4.24 5.29 -1.53
C PHE A 93 -4.96 5.25 -0.18
N LEU A 94 -5.76 6.26 0.14
CA LEU A 94 -6.51 6.26 1.39
C LEU A 94 -7.53 5.13 1.41
N GLY A 95 -8.17 4.85 0.29
CA GLY A 95 -9.09 3.72 0.19
C GLY A 95 -8.39 2.39 0.43
N TYR A 96 -7.19 2.25 -0.12
CA TYR A 96 -6.39 1.06 0.09
C TYR A 96 -6.06 0.91 1.59
N LEU A 97 -5.69 2.01 2.25
CA LEU A 97 -5.33 1.95 3.66
C LEU A 97 -6.54 1.55 4.52
N THR A 98 -7.74 1.96 4.14
CA THR A 98 -8.94 1.57 4.85
C THR A 98 -9.13 0.05 4.79
N VAL A 99 -8.92 -0.53 3.61
CA VAL A 99 -9.03 -1.97 3.46
C VAL A 99 -7.93 -2.68 4.24
N LEU A 100 -6.73 -2.13 4.21
CA LEU A 100 -5.61 -2.71 4.93
C LEU A 100 -5.89 -2.69 6.44
N GLU A 101 -6.51 -1.64 6.94
CA GLU A 101 -6.88 -1.58 8.33
C GLU A 101 -7.86 -2.72 8.66
N GLN A 102 -8.75 -3.04 7.75
CA GLN A 102 -9.68 -4.13 7.96
C GLN A 102 -8.94 -5.47 8.05
N VAL A 103 -7.91 -5.64 7.23
CA VAL A 103 -7.08 -6.84 7.26
C VAL A 103 -6.46 -6.97 8.65
N VAL A 104 -5.91 -5.88 9.17
CA VAL A 104 -5.28 -5.89 10.47
C VAL A 104 -6.27 -6.25 11.56
N ARG A 105 -7.46 -5.68 11.52
CA ARG A 105 -8.50 -5.96 12.51
C ARG A 105 -8.94 -7.42 12.45
N ASP A 106 -9.12 -7.94 11.24
CA ASP A 106 -9.54 -9.32 11.06
C ASP A 106 -8.49 -10.29 11.59
N ALA A 107 -7.24 -10.00 11.30
CA ALA A 107 -6.14 -10.85 11.75
C ALA A 107 -6.03 -10.83 13.28
N ALA A 108 -6.22 -9.66 13.88
CA ALA A 108 -6.15 -9.54 15.33
C ALA A 108 -7.28 -10.33 15.99
N ARG A 109 -8.49 -10.22 15.44
CA ARG A 109 -9.60 -10.95 15.99
C ARG A 109 -9.43 -12.45 15.83
N ALA A 110 -8.94 -12.88 14.67
CA ALA A 110 -8.69 -14.29 14.42
C ALA A 110 -7.66 -14.83 15.40
N ALA A 111 -6.62 -14.06 15.67
CA ALA A 111 -5.60 -14.49 16.59
C ALA A 111 -6.14 -14.58 18.03
N GLU A 112 -6.99 -13.65 18.40
CA GLU A 112 -7.59 -13.69 19.72
C GLU A 112 -8.48 -14.89 19.87
N ARG A 113 -9.29 -15.20 18.87
CA ARG A 113 -10.15 -16.32 18.94
C ARG A 113 -9.37 -17.60 19.02
N ALA A 114 -8.29 -17.72 18.27
CA ALA A 114 -7.48 -18.91 18.25
C ALA A 114 -6.81 -19.16 19.60
N SER A 115 -6.54 -18.11 20.36
CA SER A 115 -5.90 -18.28 21.65
C SER A 115 -6.89 -18.46 22.80
N ASP A 116 -8.19 -18.41 22.56
CA ASP A 116 -9.18 -18.55 23.58
C ASP A 116 -9.48 -20.04 23.78
N PRO A 117 -9.14 -20.65 24.90
CA PRO A 117 -9.33 -22.06 25.11
C PRO A 117 -10.79 -22.50 24.93
N ALA A 118 -11.71 -21.67 25.33
CA ALA A 118 -13.10 -22.05 25.23
C ALA A 118 -13.55 -22.15 23.79
N ARG A 119 -12.96 -21.32 22.92
CA ARG A 119 -13.38 -21.36 21.56
C ARG A 119 -12.68 -22.40 20.76
N THR A 120 -11.58 -22.89 21.21
CA THR A 120 -10.84 -23.84 20.42
C THR A 120 -11.31 -25.24 20.66
N ASN A 121 -12.24 -25.46 21.54
CA ASN A 121 -12.73 -26.75 21.76
C ASN A 121 -13.12 -27.48 20.52
N GLY A 122 -13.83 -26.89 19.67
CA GLY A 122 -14.27 -27.54 18.49
C GLY A 122 -13.16 -27.93 17.55
N LEU A 123 -12.08 -27.21 17.60
CA LEU A 123 -11.01 -27.47 16.71
C LEU A 123 -9.81 -28.03 17.42
N GLY A 124 -10.00 -28.32 18.65
CA GLY A 124 -8.88 -28.72 19.42
C GLY A 124 -8.08 -29.84 18.88
N SER A 125 -8.73 -30.67 18.21
CA SER A 125 -8.02 -31.84 17.77
C SER A 125 -7.01 -31.50 16.75
N VAL A 126 -7.21 -30.41 16.20
CA VAL A 126 -6.34 -30.04 15.20
C VAL A 126 -5.05 -29.77 15.66
N THR A 127 -4.54 -29.81 16.10
CA THR A 127 -3.38 -29.43 16.55
C THR A 127 -2.36 -29.24 16.96
N LYS A 128 -2.06 -29.32 17.13
CA LYS A 128 -1.16 -29.05 17.64
C LYS A 128 -0.03 -29.22 17.23
N PRO A 129 0.46 -28.67 16.71
CA PRO A 129 1.58 -28.65 16.19
C PRO A 129 2.55 -28.76 17.13
N ALA A 130 3.10 -29.14 17.39
CA ALA A 130 4.11 -29.21 18.21
C ALA A 130 4.78 -28.23 18.44
#